data_ae98137297a01998053ac016cb7e7aa2
#
_entry.id   ae98137297a01998053ac016cb7e7aa2
#
_cell.length_a   1.000
_cell.length_b   1.000
_cell.length_c   1.000
_cell.angle_alpha   90.00
_cell.angle_beta   90.00
_cell.angle_gamma   90.00
#
_symmetry.space_group_name_H-M   'P 1'
#
loop_
_entity.id
_entity.type
_entity.pdbx_description
1 polymer ?
#
loop_
_entity_poly.entity_id
_entity_poly.type
_entity_poly.pdbx_seq_one_letter_code
_entity_poly.pdbx_strand_id
1 'polypeptide(L)'
;MSNFVIHREHGISKAQAFGITEDWIVSAEKDYKMHCDVVRSDEQIRVNFSRAGVTGTLTVDDKVFEMQAKLGFLFKSFLPLIEKTVNQNLDNALQAVKDR
;
A
#
# COMPACT_ATOMS: atom_id res chain seq x y z
N MET A 1 3.67 20.28 -2.66
CA MET A 1 3.10 18.98 -2.29
C MET A 1 4.18 18.04 -1.83
N SER A 2 3.90 17.27 -0.82
CA SER A 2 4.86 16.29 -0.29
C SER A 2 4.62 14.94 -0.92
N ASN A 3 5.69 14.28 -1.33
CA ASN A 3 5.64 12.94 -1.91
C ASN A 3 6.40 11.98 -1.01
N PHE A 4 5.93 10.73 -0.93
CA PHE A 4 6.75 9.68 -0.35
C PHE A 4 6.67 8.42 -1.20
N VAL A 5 7.73 7.60 -1.09
CA VAL A 5 7.84 6.33 -1.82
C VAL A 5 8.24 5.27 -0.81
N ILE A 6 7.54 4.14 -0.85
CA ILE A 6 7.89 2.95 -0.10
C ILE A 6 8.20 1.85 -1.10
N HIS A 7 9.38 1.27 -0.98
CA HIS A 7 9.80 0.13 -1.79
C HIS A 7 10.21 -0.98 -0.85
N ARG A 8 9.52 -2.12 -0.92
CA ARG A 8 9.73 -3.21 0.02
C ARG A 8 9.76 -4.55 -0.70
N GLU A 9 10.88 -5.24 -0.61
CA GLU A 9 10.96 -6.63 -1.05
C GLU A 9 10.24 -7.49 -0.01
N HIS A 10 9.27 -8.31 -0.45
CA HIS A 10 8.41 -9.02 0.50
C HIS A 10 8.88 -10.43 0.85
N GLY A 11 9.64 -11.10 -0.01
CA GLY A 11 10.16 -12.43 0.29
C GLY A 11 9.11 -13.51 0.47
N ILE A 12 7.91 -13.32 -0.05
CA ILE A 12 6.79 -14.27 0.02
C ILE A 12 6.33 -14.64 -1.39
N SER A 13 5.41 -15.59 -1.51
CA SER A 13 4.90 -15.97 -2.82
C SER A 13 4.04 -14.85 -3.42
N LYS A 14 3.91 -14.86 -4.74
CA LYS A 14 3.03 -13.93 -5.44
C LYS A 14 1.59 -14.04 -4.94
N ALA A 15 1.10 -15.27 -4.75
CA ALA A 15 -0.27 -15.48 -4.26
C ALA A 15 -0.46 -14.87 -2.87
N GLN A 16 0.51 -15.02 -1.97
CA GLN A 16 0.45 -14.44 -0.64
C GLN A 16 0.52 -12.91 -0.69
N ALA A 17 1.41 -12.36 -1.53
CA ALA A 17 1.52 -10.92 -1.69
C ALA A 17 0.23 -10.32 -2.26
N PHE A 18 -0.40 -11.00 -3.22
CA PHE A 18 -1.67 -10.56 -3.79
C PHE A 18 -2.80 -10.64 -2.76
N GLY A 19 -2.81 -11.67 -1.92
CA GLY A 19 -3.78 -11.80 -0.83
C GLY A 19 -3.70 -10.64 0.15
N ILE A 20 -2.50 -10.26 0.56
CA ILE A 20 -2.25 -9.09 1.42
C ILE A 20 -2.76 -7.82 0.75
N THR A 21 -2.51 -7.68 -0.55
CA THR A 21 -2.94 -6.50 -1.32
C THR A 21 -4.46 -6.41 -1.39
N GLU A 22 -5.15 -7.52 -1.62
CA GLU A 22 -6.62 -7.53 -1.63
C GLU A 22 -7.19 -7.13 -0.27
N ASP A 23 -6.61 -7.62 0.82
CA ASP A 23 -7.02 -7.21 2.18
C ASP A 23 -6.78 -5.72 2.41
N TRP A 24 -5.65 -5.21 1.92
CA TRP A 24 -5.35 -3.79 2.02
C TRP A 24 -6.37 -2.93 1.27
N ILE A 25 -6.78 -3.36 0.07
CA ILE A 25 -7.78 -2.65 -0.73
C ILE A 25 -9.10 -2.56 0.05
N VAL A 26 -9.54 -3.66 0.64
CA VAL A 26 -10.78 -3.69 1.44
C VAL A 26 -10.68 -2.70 2.60
N SER A 27 -9.58 -2.72 3.32
CA SER A 27 -9.36 -1.80 4.44
C SER A 27 -9.31 -0.34 3.99
N ALA A 28 -8.62 -0.07 2.87
CA ALA A 28 -8.51 1.29 2.36
C ALA A 28 -9.89 1.87 2.01
N GLU A 29 -10.72 1.07 1.35
CA GLU A 29 -12.07 1.51 0.97
C GLU A 29 -13.00 1.63 2.16
N LYS A 30 -12.96 0.66 3.07
CA LYS A 30 -13.90 0.55 4.18
C LYS A 30 -13.51 1.46 5.36
N ASP A 31 -12.26 1.37 5.80
CA ASP A 31 -11.81 2.02 7.03
C ASP A 31 -11.33 3.45 6.79
N TYR A 32 -10.72 3.70 5.64
CA TYR A 32 -10.15 5.00 5.31
C TYR A 32 -10.95 5.77 4.28
N LYS A 33 -12.03 5.18 3.75
CA LYS A 33 -12.92 5.82 2.77
C LYS A 33 -12.19 6.28 1.52
N MET A 34 -11.18 5.55 1.12
CA MET A 34 -10.45 5.84 -0.10
C MET A 34 -11.18 5.31 -1.33
N HIS A 35 -11.05 6.04 -2.43
CA HIS A 35 -11.47 5.55 -3.73
C HIS A 35 -10.29 4.75 -4.32
N CYS A 36 -10.53 3.50 -4.68
CA CYS A 36 -9.50 2.63 -5.23
C CYS A 36 -9.90 2.15 -6.62
N ASP A 37 -9.04 2.44 -7.61
CA ASP A 37 -9.12 1.86 -8.94
C ASP A 37 -8.07 0.77 -9.04
N VAL A 38 -8.51 -0.46 -9.27
CA VAL A 38 -7.62 -1.63 -9.20
C VAL A 38 -7.51 -2.27 -10.58
N VAL A 39 -6.27 -2.46 -11.02
CA VAL A 39 -5.96 -3.21 -12.24
C VAL A 39 -5.21 -4.48 -11.84
N ARG A 40 -5.78 -5.63 -12.15
CA ARG A 40 -5.21 -6.92 -11.82
C ARG A 40 -4.73 -7.63 -13.07
N SER A 41 -3.55 -8.21 -12.99
CA SER A 41 -3.02 -9.08 -14.03
C SER A 41 -2.36 -10.28 -13.37
N ASP A 42 -1.89 -11.25 -14.17
CA ASP A 42 -1.18 -12.42 -13.62
C ASP A 42 0.15 -12.04 -13.01
N GLU A 43 0.72 -10.89 -13.36
CA GLU A 43 2.05 -10.48 -12.94
C GLU A 43 2.05 -9.46 -11.82
N GLN A 44 1.01 -8.62 -11.74
CA GLN A 44 0.98 -7.54 -10.75
C GLN A 44 -0.45 -7.09 -10.46
N ILE A 45 -0.60 -6.47 -9.29
CA ILE A 45 -1.79 -5.70 -8.94
C ILE A 45 -1.36 -4.24 -8.81
N ARG A 46 -2.08 -3.35 -9.49
CA ARG A 46 -1.87 -1.91 -9.37
C ARG A 46 -3.13 -1.27 -8.81
N VAL A 47 -2.98 -0.53 -7.75
CA VAL A 47 -4.08 0.19 -7.09
C VAL A 47 -3.80 1.68 -7.16
N ASN A 48 -4.67 2.41 -7.85
CA ASN A 48 -4.66 3.87 -7.78
C ASN A 48 -5.65 4.29 -6.72
N PHE A 49 -5.18 4.92 -5.66
CA PHE A 49 -6.04 5.30 -4.55
C PHE A 49 -6.05 6.81 -4.39
N SER A 50 -7.20 7.32 -3.96
CA SER A 50 -7.36 8.75 -3.76
C SER A 50 -8.39 9.05 -2.68
N ARG A 51 -8.16 10.16 -2.01
CA ARG A 51 -9.06 10.78 -1.07
C ARG A 51 -8.70 12.27 -1.04
N ALA A 52 -9.60 13.11 -0.55
CA ALA A 52 -9.31 14.54 -0.49
C ALA A 52 -7.95 14.81 0.16
N GLY A 53 -7.03 15.43 -0.59
CA GLY A 53 -5.69 15.76 -0.13
C GLY A 53 -4.66 14.63 -0.25
N VAL A 54 -5.06 13.43 -0.71
CA VAL A 54 -4.13 12.29 -0.83
C VAL A 54 -4.39 11.58 -2.15
N THR A 55 -3.33 11.33 -2.91
CA THR A 55 -3.39 10.46 -4.09
C THR A 55 -2.16 9.56 -4.12
N GLY A 56 -2.30 8.38 -4.68
CA GLY A 56 -1.15 7.49 -4.77
C GLY A 56 -1.41 6.25 -5.60
N THR A 57 -0.35 5.47 -5.76
CA THR A 57 -0.38 4.20 -6.47
C THR A 57 0.38 3.16 -5.67
N LEU A 58 -0.24 2.00 -5.48
CA LEU A 58 0.42 0.81 -4.94
C LEU A 58 0.57 -0.19 -6.07
N THR A 59 1.78 -0.70 -6.27
CA THR A 59 2.05 -1.76 -7.25
C THR A 59 2.68 -2.94 -6.51
N VAL A 60 2.13 -4.13 -6.73
CA VAL A 60 2.60 -5.35 -6.09
C VAL A 60 2.86 -6.40 -7.15
N ASP A 61 4.05 -6.97 -7.12
CA ASP A 61 4.41 -8.08 -7.99
C ASP A 61 4.92 -9.26 -7.16
N ASP A 62 5.60 -10.21 -7.81
CA ASP A 62 6.10 -11.41 -7.14
C ASP A 62 7.26 -11.15 -6.17
N LYS A 63 7.83 -9.95 -6.17
CA LYS A 63 9.01 -9.61 -5.37
C LYS A 63 8.83 -8.42 -4.45
N VAL A 64 8.06 -7.43 -4.87
CA VAL A 64 8.11 -6.09 -4.27
C VAL A 64 6.72 -5.51 -4.06
N PHE A 65 6.56 -4.83 -2.93
CA PHE A 65 5.50 -3.82 -2.73
C PHE A 65 6.13 -2.47 -3.02
N GLU A 66 5.51 -1.68 -3.89
CA GLU A 66 5.95 -0.33 -4.16
C GLU A 66 4.77 0.62 -4.08
N MET A 67 4.89 1.62 -3.21
CA MET A 67 3.86 2.64 -3.04
C MET A 67 4.44 4.01 -3.27
N GLN A 68 3.76 4.81 -4.07
CA GLN A 68 4.07 6.22 -4.27
C GLN A 68 2.83 7.02 -3.89
N ALA A 69 2.99 8.02 -3.07
CA ALA A 69 1.87 8.84 -2.63
C ALA A 69 2.22 10.32 -2.63
N LYS A 70 1.23 11.14 -2.93
CA LYS A 70 1.31 12.60 -2.86
C LYS A 70 0.34 13.07 -1.80
N LEU A 71 0.86 13.86 -0.86
CA LEU A 71 0.06 14.43 0.22
C LEU A 71 -0.09 15.92 -0.01
N GLY A 72 -1.30 16.41 0.15
CA GLY A 72 -1.57 17.83 0.10
C GLY A 72 -0.89 18.57 1.24
N PHE A 73 -0.85 19.90 1.13
CA PHE A 73 -0.17 20.78 2.08
C PHE A 73 -0.56 20.51 3.54
N LEU A 74 -1.83 20.22 3.79
CA LEU A 74 -2.32 19.99 5.15
C LEU A 74 -1.76 18.72 5.80
N PHE A 75 -1.30 17.77 4.99
CA PHE A 75 -0.82 16.48 5.48
C PHE A 75 0.71 16.39 5.55
N LYS A 76 1.41 17.43 5.14
CA LYS A 76 2.87 17.40 5.06
C LYS A 76 3.53 17.11 6.40
N SER A 77 3.01 17.68 7.47
CA SER A 77 3.58 17.50 8.81
C SER A 77 3.37 16.09 9.36
N PHE A 78 2.44 15.33 8.77
CA PHE A 78 2.15 13.96 9.19
C PHE A 78 2.93 12.91 8.41
N LEU A 79 3.72 13.32 7.42
CA LEU A 79 4.41 12.39 6.54
C LEU A 79 5.26 11.34 7.27
N PRO A 80 6.10 11.68 8.26
CA PRO A 80 6.89 10.67 8.98
C PRO A 80 6.02 9.65 9.71
N LEU A 81 4.90 10.09 10.28
CA LEU A 81 3.97 9.21 10.98
C LEU A 81 3.29 8.25 9.99
N ILE A 82 2.89 8.76 8.82
CA ILE A 82 2.25 7.96 7.79
C ILE A 82 3.21 6.88 7.29
N GLU A 83 4.44 7.23 6.99
CA GLU A 83 5.46 6.27 6.56
C GLU A 83 5.68 5.18 7.60
N LYS A 84 5.80 5.56 8.87
CA LYS A 84 5.99 4.61 9.96
C LYS A 84 4.81 3.65 10.05
N THR A 85 3.59 4.16 9.98
CA THR A 85 2.37 3.35 10.08
C THR A 85 2.28 2.36 8.92
N VAL A 86 2.53 2.80 7.70
CA VAL A 86 2.49 1.92 6.52
C VAL A 86 3.56 0.82 6.65
N ASN A 87 4.78 1.16 7.03
CA ASN A 87 5.84 0.18 7.20
C ASN A 87 5.52 -0.82 8.31
N GLN A 88 4.95 -0.39 9.43
CA GLN A 88 4.52 -1.30 10.48
C GLN A 88 3.42 -2.24 10.02
N ASN A 89 2.46 -1.75 9.25
CA ASN A 89 1.39 -2.58 8.71
C ASN A 89 1.96 -3.63 7.76
N LEU A 90 2.92 -3.27 6.92
CA LEU A 90 3.60 -4.22 6.04
C LEU A 90 4.38 -5.25 6.85
N ASP A 91 5.14 -4.82 7.86
CA ASP A 91 5.90 -5.73 8.72
C ASP A 91 4.97 -6.74 9.39
N ASN A 92 3.85 -6.29 9.94
CA ASN A 92 2.89 -7.16 10.62
C ASN A 92 2.25 -8.15 9.64
N ALA A 93 1.88 -7.70 8.46
CA ALA A 93 1.27 -8.57 7.45
C ALA A 93 2.27 -9.62 6.96
N LEU A 94 3.51 -9.24 6.69
CA LEU A 94 4.55 -10.16 6.24
C LEU A 94 4.91 -11.17 7.34
N GLN A 95 4.99 -10.72 8.59
CA GLN A 95 5.29 -11.60 9.72
C GLN A 95 4.17 -12.63 9.91
N ALA A 96 2.91 -12.22 9.80
CA ALA A 96 1.78 -13.13 9.94
C ALA A 96 1.80 -14.23 8.86
N VAL A 97 2.20 -13.88 7.63
CA VAL A 97 2.34 -14.86 6.54
C VAL A 97 3.51 -15.81 6.80
N LYS A 98 4.65 -15.29 7.26
CA LYS A 98 5.85 -16.10 7.50
C LYS A 98 5.69 -17.06 8.68
N ASP A 99 4.83 -16.72 9.63
CA ASP A 99 4.60 -17.56 10.83
C ASP A 99 3.59 -18.69 10.58
N ARG A 100 3.02 -18.76 9.41
CA ARG A 100 2.06 -19.83 9.04
C ARG A 100 2.73 -21.09 8.57
#